data_3d021b3a551a8d16191215118c128f99
#
_entry.id   3d021b3a551a8d16191215118c128f99
#
_cell.length_a   1.000
_cell.length_b   1.000
_cell.length_c   1.000
_cell.angle_alpha   90.00
_cell.angle_beta   90.00
_cell.angle_gamma   90.00
#
_symmetry.space_group_name_H-M   'P 1'
#
loop_
_entity.id
_entity.type
_entity.pdbx_description
1 polymer ?
#
loop_
_entity_poly.entity_id
_entity_poly.type
_entity_poly.pdbx_seq_one_letter_code
_entity_poly.pdbx_strand_id
1 'polypeptide(L)'
;APIATLDWVGTSMGGLIGMVVCGQPGLPLPVPVRKLVLNDVGPALQWGAIQRIGAYLGQAGHFDTLQQAADAMWTISSSFGPHTPAQWLALSTPMVRPVTPEAETPLRLHYDPAIAIPFKLADENGAKHGEAMLWQLYDAIQAETLLVRGARSDLLSPETAVAMTQRGPRAGLVEFDGVGHAPTLVAQDQVAAVAGFLLG
;
A
#
# COMPACT_ATOMS: atom_id res chain seq x y z
N ALA A 1 -14.77 -23.47 7.27
CA ALA A 1 -15.54 -23.49 6.03
C ALA A 1 -14.58 -23.35 4.86
N PRO A 2 -14.81 -23.95 3.70
CA PRO A 2 -13.98 -23.74 2.52
C PRO A 2 -14.10 -22.28 2.05
N ILE A 3 -13.00 -21.70 1.57
CA ILE A 3 -13.01 -20.38 0.96
C ILE A 3 -13.64 -20.52 -0.43
N ALA A 4 -14.74 -19.79 -0.67
CA ALA A 4 -15.44 -19.81 -1.95
C ALA A 4 -14.97 -18.71 -2.90
N THR A 5 -14.58 -17.55 -2.36
CA THR A 5 -14.10 -16.38 -3.11
C THR A 5 -12.94 -15.72 -2.36
N LEU A 6 -12.01 -15.13 -3.11
CA LEU A 6 -10.87 -14.38 -2.58
C LEU A 6 -10.77 -13.05 -3.32
N ASP A 7 -10.87 -11.96 -2.60
CA ASP A 7 -10.59 -10.63 -3.08
C ASP A 7 -9.37 -10.07 -2.35
N TRP A 8 -8.56 -9.25 -3.04
CA TRP A 8 -7.34 -8.68 -2.48
C TRP A 8 -7.38 -7.16 -2.51
N VAL A 9 -7.16 -6.53 -1.37
CA VAL A 9 -6.96 -5.08 -1.27
C VAL A 9 -5.55 -4.84 -0.75
N GLY A 10 -4.71 -4.22 -1.56
CA GLY A 10 -3.31 -3.98 -1.20
C GLY A 10 -2.92 -2.52 -1.35
N THR A 11 -2.46 -1.91 -0.26
CA THR A 11 -1.89 -0.57 -0.28
C THR A 11 -0.38 -0.66 -0.40
N SER A 12 0.22 0.13 -1.30
CA SER A 12 1.68 0.23 -1.44
C SER A 12 2.31 -1.16 -1.59
N MET A 13 3.19 -1.58 -0.70
CA MET A 13 3.80 -2.92 -0.69
C MET A 13 2.76 -4.04 -0.69
N GLY A 14 1.62 -3.88 -0.03
CA GLY A 14 0.52 -4.85 -0.07
C GLY A 14 -0.06 -5.02 -1.48
N GLY A 15 -0.05 -3.97 -2.30
CA GLY A 15 -0.41 -4.04 -3.71
C GLY A 15 0.66 -4.71 -4.57
N LEU A 16 1.97 -4.46 -4.31
CA LEU A 16 3.05 -5.20 -4.97
C LEU A 16 2.94 -6.71 -4.71
N ILE A 17 2.69 -7.09 -3.47
CA ILE A 17 2.43 -8.50 -3.11
C ILE A 17 1.21 -9.02 -3.88
N GLY A 18 0.12 -8.25 -3.95
CA GLY A 18 -1.07 -8.59 -4.72
C GLY A 18 -0.78 -8.80 -6.21
N MET A 19 0.06 -7.97 -6.83
CA MET A 19 0.49 -8.16 -8.22
C MET A 19 1.27 -9.47 -8.40
N VAL A 20 2.17 -9.80 -7.48
CA VAL A 20 2.89 -11.09 -7.52
C VAL A 20 1.91 -12.25 -7.35
N VAL A 21 1.02 -12.18 -6.36
CA VAL A 21 0.05 -13.24 -6.07
C VAL A 21 -0.90 -13.48 -7.25
N CYS A 22 -1.32 -12.43 -7.94
CA CYS A 22 -2.25 -12.53 -9.07
C CYS A 22 -1.57 -12.81 -10.41
N GLY A 23 -0.31 -12.34 -10.59
CA GLY A 23 0.41 -12.46 -11.85
C GLY A 23 1.34 -13.68 -11.94
N GLN A 24 1.72 -14.28 -10.81
CA GLN A 24 2.61 -15.45 -10.78
C GLN A 24 1.79 -16.74 -10.81
N PRO A 25 1.88 -17.54 -11.87
CA PRO A 25 1.16 -18.82 -11.93
C PRO A 25 1.72 -19.83 -10.92
N GLY A 26 0.87 -20.74 -10.46
CA GLY A 26 1.27 -21.89 -9.63
C GLY A 26 1.44 -21.61 -8.15
N LEU A 27 1.11 -20.43 -7.66
CA LEU A 27 1.06 -20.17 -6.23
C LEU A 27 -0.08 -20.97 -5.57
N PRO A 28 0.13 -21.53 -4.36
CA PRO A 28 -0.82 -22.40 -3.68
C PRO A 28 -1.97 -21.63 -3.02
N LEU A 29 -2.76 -20.92 -3.82
CA LEU A 29 -3.97 -20.26 -3.35
C LEU A 29 -5.13 -21.23 -3.25
N PRO A 30 -6.03 -21.13 -2.25
CA PRO A 30 -7.20 -21.99 -2.12
C PRO A 30 -8.19 -21.82 -3.28
N VAL A 31 -8.30 -20.59 -3.79
CA VAL A 31 -9.05 -20.20 -4.99
C VAL A 31 -8.31 -19.01 -5.66
N PRO A 32 -8.49 -18.79 -6.96
CA PRO A 32 -7.94 -17.60 -7.62
C PRO A 32 -8.47 -16.30 -7.01
N VAL A 33 -7.68 -15.24 -7.05
CA VAL A 33 -8.15 -13.90 -6.69
C VAL A 33 -9.17 -13.45 -7.75
N ARG A 34 -10.37 -13.10 -7.31
CA ARG A 34 -11.47 -12.63 -8.16
C ARG A 34 -11.32 -11.15 -8.48
N LYS A 35 -11.14 -10.32 -7.45
CA LYS A 35 -11.00 -8.87 -7.54
C LYS A 35 -9.75 -8.40 -6.82
N LEU A 36 -9.01 -7.50 -7.47
CA LEU A 36 -7.77 -6.93 -6.96
C LEU A 36 -7.90 -5.41 -6.87
N VAL A 37 -7.68 -4.84 -5.71
CA VAL A 37 -7.53 -3.39 -5.52
C VAL A 37 -6.06 -3.10 -5.29
N LEU A 38 -5.47 -2.31 -6.19
CA LEU A 38 -4.12 -1.75 -6.07
C LEU A 38 -4.26 -0.32 -5.57
N ASN A 39 -3.94 -0.09 -4.29
CA ASN A 39 -4.04 1.23 -3.71
C ASN A 39 -2.70 1.95 -3.76
N ASP A 40 -2.62 2.89 -4.68
CA ASP A 40 -1.54 3.83 -4.93
C ASP A 40 -0.18 3.18 -5.21
N VAL A 41 -0.19 2.13 -6.00
CA VAL A 41 1.02 1.41 -6.41
C VAL A 41 0.82 0.79 -7.79
N GLY A 42 1.90 0.71 -8.55
CA GLY A 42 1.96 0.09 -9.86
C GLY A 42 3.31 -0.57 -10.13
N PRO A 43 3.51 -1.11 -11.32
CA PRO A 43 4.76 -1.75 -11.70
C PRO A 43 5.96 -0.81 -11.75
N ALA A 44 5.76 0.48 -12.14
CA ALA A 44 6.79 1.50 -12.12
C ALA A 44 6.64 2.40 -10.90
N LEU A 45 7.67 2.43 -10.07
CA LEU A 45 7.73 3.23 -8.85
C LEU A 45 8.74 4.37 -9.01
N GLN A 46 8.37 5.56 -8.57
CA GLN A 46 9.26 6.72 -8.63
C GLN A 46 10.42 6.56 -7.65
N TRP A 47 11.66 6.60 -8.16
CA TRP A 47 12.87 6.37 -7.37
C TRP A 47 12.99 7.31 -6.18
N GLY A 48 12.65 8.60 -6.37
CA GLY A 48 12.66 9.58 -5.27
C GLY A 48 11.75 9.23 -4.11
N ALA A 49 10.58 8.63 -4.40
CA ALA A 49 9.66 8.15 -3.36
C ALA A 49 10.21 6.91 -2.64
N ILE A 50 10.85 5.99 -3.36
CA ILE A 50 11.53 4.83 -2.76
C ILE A 50 12.62 5.30 -1.78
N GLN A 51 13.44 6.28 -2.19
CA GLN A 51 14.47 6.86 -1.34
C GLN A 51 13.87 7.54 -0.10
N ARG A 52 12.81 8.33 -0.27
CA ARG A 52 12.09 8.99 0.84
C ARG A 52 11.56 7.95 1.84
N ILE A 53 10.92 6.89 1.37
CA ILE A 53 10.39 5.81 2.21
C ILE A 53 11.54 5.11 2.94
N GLY A 54 12.62 4.78 2.24
CA GLY A 54 13.80 4.15 2.82
C GLY A 54 14.47 4.97 3.91
N ALA A 55 14.32 6.30 3.88
CA ALA A 55 14.92 7.19 4.87
C ALA A 55 14.31 7.06 6.27
N TYR A 56 13.02 6.72 6.38
CA TYR A 56 12.36 6.56 7.69
C TYR A 56 12.02 5.10 8.03
N LEU A 57 11.95 4.22 7.03
CA LEU A 57 11.56 2.83 7.24
C LEU A 57 12.61 2.08 8.07
N GLY A 58 12.14 1.28 9.03
CA GLY A 58 13.01 0.51 9.93
C GLY A 58 13.65 1.30 11.07
N GLN A 59 13.29 2.59 11.22
CA GLN A 59 13.71 3.34 12.40
C GLN A 59 12.92 2.84 13.62
N ALA A 60 13.67 2.44 14.65
CA ALA A 60 13.09 2.05 15.92
C ALA A 60 12.74 3.32 16.71
N GLY A 61 11.47 3.45 17.08
CA GLY A 61 10.99 4.47 18.01
C GLY A 61 10.26 3.78 19.16
N HIS A 62 10.38 4.36 20.36
CA HIS A 62 9.54 4.02 21.49
C HIS A 62 8.68 5.23 21.84
N PHE A 63 7.44 4.98 22.20
CA PHE A 63 6.46 6.02 22.49
C PHE A 63 5.81 5.73 23.84
N ASP A 64 5.72 6.74 24.69
CA ASP A 64 5.07 6.58 26.00
C ASP A 64 3.55 6.55 25.89
N THR A 65 3.00 7.11 24.81
CA THR A 65 1.56 7.15 24.56
C THR A 65 1.22 6.88 23.09
N LEU A 66 -0.01 6.42 22.84
CA LEU A 66 -0.54 6.28 21.48
C LEU A 66 -0.55 7.63 20.73
N GLN A 67 -0.84 8.73 21.43
CA GLN A 67 -0.83 10.06 20.80
C GLN A 67 0.56 10.44 20.29
N GLN A 68 1.62 10.20 21.09
CA GLN A 68 2.99 10.44 20.63
C GLN A 68 3.34 9.61 19.39
N ALA A 69 2.91 8.36 19.35
CA ALA A 69 3.10 7.51 18.17
C ALA A 69 2.34 8.04 16.95
N ALA A 70 1.10 8.46 17.13
CA ALA A 70 0.27 9.04 16.08
C ALA A 70 0.86 10.33 15.53
N ASP A 71 1.35 11.22 16.38
CA ASP A 71 2.00 12.47 16.00
C ASP A 71 3.30 12.23 15.22
N ALA A 72 4.11 11.27 15.67
CA ALA A 72 5.33 10.87 14.95
C ALA A 72 5.02 10.30 13.57
N MET A 73 4.02 9.42 13.45
CA MET A 73 3.59 8.87 12.16
C MET A 73 3.00 9.95 11.25
N TRP A 74 2.29 10.94 11.78
CA TRP A 74 1.76 12.06 10.99
C TRP A 74 2.85 12.86 10.28
N THR A 75 4.01 13.04 10.88
CA THR A 75 5.12 13.81 10.28
C THR A 75 5.57 13.25 8.93
N ILE A 76 5.46 11.93 8.73
CA ILE A 76 5.85 11.23 7.50
C ILE A 76 4.66 10.85 6.61
N SER A 77 3.43 11.01 7.12
CA SER A 77 2.19 10.58 6.45
C SER A 77 1.22 11.72 6.16
N SER A 78 1.63 12.99 6.36
CA SER A 78 0.77 14.17 6.14
C SER A 78 0.24 14.29 4.71
N SER A 79 0.92 13.65 3.74
CA SER A 79 0.48 13.56 2.34
C SER A 79 -0.71 12.62 2.11
N PHE A 80 -1.09 11.78 3.08
CA PHE A 80 -2.19 10.80 2.92
C PHE A 80 -3.57 11.44 2.78
N GLY A 81 -3.64 12.75 2.85
CA GLY A 81 -4.87 13.53 2.73
C GLY A 81 -5.42 13.98 4.09
N PRO A 82 -6.55 14.71 4.09
CA PRO A 82 -7.12 15.27 5.30
C PRO A 82 -7.72 14.18 6.19
N HIS A 83 -7.40 14.25 7.49
CA HIS A 83 -7.98 13.41 8.53
C HIS A 83 -8.32 14.26 9.74
N THR A 84 -9.42 13.94 10.41
CA THR A 84 -9.65 14.46 11.75
C THR A 84 -8.67 13.82 12.73
N PRO A 85 -8.34 14.48 13.86
CA PRO A 85 -7.49 13.88 14.90
C PRO A 85 -7.98 12.50 15.35
N ALA A 86 -9.28 12.31 15.47
CA ALA A 86 -9.88 11.04 15.86
C ALA A 86 -9.67 9.94 14.81
N GLN A 87 -9.83 10.26 13.52
CA GLN A 87 -9.57 9.32 12.42
C GLN A 87 -8.10 8.91 12.39
N TRP A 88 -7.19 9.88 12.53
CA TRP A 88 -5.75 9.59 12.52
C TRP A 88 -5.33 8.74 13.71
N LEU A 89 -5.86 9.02 14.91
CA LEU A 89 -5.59 8.22 16.09
C LEU A 89 -6.12 6.77 15.93
N ALA A 90 -7.32 6.62 15.36
CA ALA A 90 -7.89 5.31 15.07
C ALA A 90 -7.06 4.51 14.06
N LEU A 91 -6.57 5.16 12.99
CA LEU A 91 -5.64 4.55 12.03
C LEU A 91 -4.30 4.15 12.67
N SER A 92 -3.81 4.94 13.60
CA SER A 92 -2.52 4.73 14.27
C SER A 92 -2.56 3.60 15.30
N THR A 93 -3.71 3.34 15.90
CA THR A 93 -3.88 2.34 16.96
C THR A 93 -3.36 0.94 16.59
N PRO A 94 -3.73 0.34 15.44
CA PRO A 94 -3.24 -0.99 15.07
C PRO A 94 -1.77 -0.98 14.59
N MET A 95 -1.18 0.19 14.36
CA MET A 95 0.19 0.32 13.86
C MET A 95 1.24 0.25 14.97
N VAL A 96 0.81 0.21 16.21
CA VAL A 96 1.69 0.13 17.38
C VAL A 96 1.33 -1.06 18.24
N ARG A 97 2.31 -1.51 19.04
CA ARG A 97 2.12 -2.52 20.09
C ARG A 97 3.05 -2.25 21.27
N PRO A 98 2.75 -2.76 22.47
CA PRO A 98 3.68 -2.74 23.58
C PRO A 98 5.02 -3.36 23.23
N VAL A 99 6.09 -2.84 23.82
CA VAL A 99 7.44 -3.40 23.66
C VAL A 99 7.53 -4.79 24.28
N THR A 100 6.90 -4.95 25.46
CA THR A 100 6.76 -6.24 26.16
C THR A 100 5.27 -6.57 26.30
N PRO A 101 4.88 -7.85 26.22
CA PRO A 101 3.47 -8.25 26.33
C PRO A 101 2.80 -7.89 27.66
N GLU A 102 3.60 -7.77 28.72
CA GLU A 102 3.12 -7.54 30.09
C GLU A 102 2.94 -6.04 30.43
N ALA A 103 3.41 -5.14 29.57
CA ALA A 103 3.37 -3.71 29.81
C ALA A 103 2.50 -3.01 28.76
N GLU A 104 1.70 -2.03 29.19
CA GLU A 104 0.94 -1.19 28.27
C GLU A 104 1.83 -0.19 27.51
N THR A 105 2.93 0.22 28.12
CA THR A 105 3.92 1.16 27.58
C THR A 105 5.35 0.74 27.98
N PRO A 106 6.41 1.15 27.28
CA PRO A 106 6.37 1.93 26.05
C PRO A 106 5.85 1.15 24.83
N LEU A 107 5.28 1.88 23.88
CA LEU A 107 4.82 1.35 22.60
C LEU A 107 5.96 1.38 21.57
N ARG A 108 5.86 0.50 20.56
CA ARG A 108 6.70 0.50 19.37
C ARG A 108 5.87 0.27 18.11
N LEU A 109 6.41 0.60 16.94
CA LEU A 109 5.74 0.30 15.68
C LEU A 109 5.56 -1.22 15.51
N HIS A 110 4.39 -1.61 15.01
CA HIS A 110 3.96 -3.01 14.88
C HIS A 110 4.37 -3.60 13.53
N TYR A 111 5.62 -3.45 13.14
CA TYR A 111 6.18 -4.13 11.97
C TYR A 111 7.59 -4.63 12.28
N ASP A 112 8.10 -5.55 11.46
CA ASP A 112 9.48 -6.01 11.55
C ASP A 112 10.42 -4.97 10.91
N PRO A 113 11.37 -4.38 11.65
CA PRO A 113 12.33 -3.43 11.07
C PRO A 113 13.15 -4.00 9.91
N ALA A 114 13.28 -5.31 9.78
CA ALA A 114 13.96 -5.96 8.67
C ALA A 114 13.31 -5.67 7.30
N ILE A 115 12.06 -5.21 7.27
CA ILE A 115 11.38 -4.73 6.05
C ILE A 115 12.14 -3.59 5.35
N ALA A 116 12.99 -2.86 6.09
CA ALA A 116 13.83 -1.81 5.54
C ALA A 116 15.05 -2.31 4.77
N ILE A 117 15.46 -3.59 4.93
CA ILE A 117 16.68 -4.12 4.33
C ILE A 117 16.68 -3.99 2.81
N PRO A 118 15.61 -4.39 2.08
CA PRO A 118 15.56 -4.22 0.63
C PRO A 118 15.71 -2.76 0.18
N PHE A 119 15.13 -1.81 0.92
CA PHE A 119 15.22 -0.37 0.61
C PHE A 119 16.64 0.18 0.77
N LYS A 120 17.39 -0.32 1.76
CA LYS A 120 18.80 0.06 2.00
C LYS A 120 19.75 -0.51 0.97
N LEU A 121 19.39 -1.64 0.36
CA LEU A 121 20.19 -2.32 -0.67
C LEU A 121 19.77 -1.93 -2.09
N ALA A 122 18.63 -1.27 -2.26
CA ALA A 122 18.12 -0.86 -3.56
C ALA A 122 18.99 0.23 -4.17
N ASP A 123 19.26 0.09 -5.48
CA ASP A 123 19.78 1.15 -6.33
C ASP A 123 18.82 1.39 -7.51
N GLU A 124 19.04 2.48 -8.22
CA GLU A 124 18.16 2.87 -9.34
C GLU A 124 18.17 1.85 -10.49
N ASN A 125 19.29 1.18 -10.71
CA ASN A 125 19.37 0.14 -11.75
C ASN A 125 18.57 -1.10 -11.36
N GLY A 126 18.67 -1.54 -10.10
CA GLY A 126 17.86 -2.62 -9.55
C GLY A 126 16.37 -2.30 -9.59
N ALA A 127 16.00 -1.05 -9.30
CA ALA A 127 14.60 -0.58 -9.41
C ALA A 127 14.07 -0.69 -10.84
N LYS A 128 14.86 -0.29 -11.86
CA LYS A 128 14.49 -0.42 -13.28
C LYS A 128 14.35 -1.89 -13.74
N HIS A 129 15.20 -2.79 -13.24
CA HIS A 129 15.06 -4.22 -13.53
C HIS A 129 13.81 -4.80 -12.85
N GLY A 130 13.55 -4.40 -11.60
CA GLY A 130 12.33 -4.77 -10.88
C GLY A 130 11.06 -4.28 -11.56
N GLU A 131 11.08 -3.09 -12.14
CA GLU A 131 9.97 -2.55 -12.92
C GLU A 131 9.60 -3.45 -14.10
N ALA A 132 10.58 -3.89 -14.89
CA ALA A 132 10.30 -4.77 -16.03
C ALA A 132 9.65 -6.09 -15.60
N MET A 133 10.10 -6.66 -14.48
CA MET A 133 9.50 -7.86 -13.90
C MET A 133 8.07 -7.60 -13.41
N LEU A 134 7.85 -6.49 -12.72
CA LEU A 134 6.52 -6.14 -12.21
C LEU A 134 5.53 -5.87 -13.35
N TRP A 135 5.97 -5.29 -14.48
CA TRP A 135 5.12 -5.15 -15.65
C TRP A 135 4.72 -6.51 -16.24
N GLN A 136 5.64 -7.49 -16.30
CA GLN A 136 5.30 -8.85 -16.76
C GLN A 136 4.27 -9.51 -15.84
N LEU A 137 4.42 -9.37 -14.53
CA LEU A 137 3.45 -9.89 -13.56
C LEU A 137 2.10 -9.18 -13.69
N TYR A 138 2.10 -7.84 -13.84
CA TYR A 138 0.88 -7.07 -14.02
C TYR A 138 0.12 -7.49 -15.29
N ASP A 139 0.83 -7.68 -16.40
CA ASP A 139 0.21 -8.10 -17.66
C ASP A 139 -0.40 -9.51 -17.60
N ALA A 140 0.06 -10.35 -16.69
CA ALA A 140 -0.44 -11.70 -16.48
C ALA A 140 -1.67 -11.79 -15.54
N ILE A 141 -2.04 -10.70 -14.87
CA ILE A 141 -3.19 -10.66 -13.95
C ILE A 141 -4.48 -10.93 -14.69
N GLN A 142 -5.27 -11.89 -14.19
CA GLN A 142 -6.60 -12.23 -14.70
C GLN A 142 -7.74 -11.69 -13.82
N ALA A 143 -7.42 -11.28 -12.58
CA ALA A 143 -8.38 -10.70 -11.66
C ALA A 143 -8.93 -9.38 -12.19
N GLU A 144 -10.24 -9.13 -12.04
CA GLU A 144 -10.78 -7.79 -12.23
C GLU A 144 -10.04 -6.82 -11.31
N THR A 145 -9.54 -5.70 -11.85
CA THR A 145 -8.59 -4.87 -11.12
C THR A 145 -9.08 -3.43 -11.04
N LEU A 146 -9.06 -2.87 -9.83
CA LEU A 146 -9.24 -1.44 -9.55
C LEU A 146 -7.90 -0.85 -9.11
N LEU A 147 -7.49 0.22 -9.79
CA LEU A 147 -6.38 1.07 -9.38
C LEU A 147 -6.93 2.30 -8.68
N VAL A 148 -6.58 2.46 -7.41
CA VAL A 148 -6.86 3.66 -6.63
C VAL A 148 -5.59 4.50 -6.60
N ARG A 149 -5.68 5.80 -6.87
CA ARG A 149 -4.54 6.71 -6.89
C ARG A 149 -4.83 7.99 -6.11
N GLY A 150 -3.88 8.46 -5.32
CA GLY A 150 -3.87 9.83 -4.83
C GLY A 150 -3.38 10.77 -5.93
N ALA A 151 -4.13 11.83 -6.24
CA ALA A 151 -3.78 12.77 -7.31
C ALA A 151 -2.40 13.43 -7.10
N ARG A 152 -1.93 13.50 -5.85
CA ARG A 152 -0.60 14.02 -5.45
C ARG A 152 0.39 12.92 -5.10
N SER A 153 0.15 11.68 -5.53
CA SER A 153 1.09 10.59 -5.27
C SER A 153 2.45 10.88 -5.88
N ASP A 154 3.48 10.77 -5.07
CA ASP A 154 4.89 10.84 -5.48
C ASP A 154 5.46 9.47 -5.82
N LEU A 155 4.73 8.37 -5.50
CA LEU A 155 5.16 7.00 -5.77
C LEU A 155 4.63 6.46 -7.10
N LEU A 156 3.33 6.64 -7.35
CA LEU A 156 2.66 6.20 -8.57
C LEU A 156 2.42 7.40 -9.49
N SER A 157 3.14 7.47 -10.61
CA SER A 157 2.96 8.57 -11.56
C SER A 157 1.64 8.47 -12.34
N PRO A 158 1.08 9.60 -12.82
CA PRO A 158 -0.09 9.59 -13.70
C PRO A 158 0.11 8.74 -14.97
N GLU A 159 1.31 8.80 -15.55
CA GLU A 159 1.66 8.06 -16.77
C GLU A 159 1.62 6.55 -16.53
N THR A 160 2.16 6.09 -15.41
CA THR A 160 2.08 4.68 -15.01
C THR A 160 0.64 4.26 -14.77
N ALA A 161 -0.16 5.09 -14.08
CA ALA A 161 -1.58 4.80 -13.84
C ALA A 161 -2.36 4.67 -15.16
N VAL A 162 -2.15 5.59 -16.11
CA VAL A 162 -2.76 5.51 -17.45
C VAL A 162 -2.31 4.24 -18.18
N ALA A 163 -1.01 3.90 -18.18
CA ALA A 163 -0.53 2.67 -18.79
C ALA A 163 -1.20 1.41 -18.21
N MET A 164 -1.46 1.38 -16.89
CA MET A 164 -2.14 0.27 -16.22
C MET A 164 -3.61 0.10 -16.67
N THR A 165 -4.27 1.16 -17.12
CA THR A 165 -5.64 1.05 -17.69
C THR A 165 -5.66 0.48 -19.12
N GLN A 166 -4.51 0.45 -19.80
CA GLN A 166 -4.41 0.10 -21.21
C GLN A 166 -3.83 -1.29 -21.47
N ARG A 167 -3.22 -1.92 -20.46
CA ARG A 167 -2.55 -3.22 -20.59
C ARG A 167 -2.88 -4.15 -19.43
N GLY A 168 -2.53 -5.42 -19.58
CA GLY A 168 -2.80 -6.45 -18.57
C GLY A 168 -4.29 -6.55 -18.24
N PRO A 169 -4.70 -6.48 -16.98
CA PRO A 169 -6.09 -6.53 -16.54
C PRO A 169 -6.89 -5.31 -16.94
N ARG A 170 -6.27 -4.27 -17.50
CA ARG A 170 -6.91 -2.98 -17.87
C ARG A 170 -7.67 -2.39 -16.69
N ALA A 171 -6.96 -2.15 -15.60
CA ALA A 171 -7.55 -1.69 -14.35
C ALA A 171 -8.49 -0.49 -14.54
N GLY A 172 -9.64 -0.52 -13.88
CA GLY A 172 -10.43 0.68 -13.65
C GLY A 172 -9.61 1.65 -12.79
N LEU A 173 -9.62 2.95 -13.09
CA LEU A 173 -8.87 3.97 -12.35
C LEU A 173 -9.82 4.89 -11.60
N VAL A 174 -9.57 5.07 -10.30
CA VAL A 174 -10.19 6.12 -9.47
C VAL A 174 -9.09 6.95 -8.84
N GLU A 175 -9.19 8.27 -8.97
CA GLU A 175 -8.21 9.22 -8.45
C GLU A 175 -8.86 10.13 -7.42
N PHE A 176 -8.15 10.42 -6.32
CA PHE A 176 -8.64 11.28 -5.22
C PHE A 176 -7.80 12.55 -5.11
N ASP A 177 -8.47 13.69 -5.27
CA ASP A 177 -7.85 15.01 -5.16
C ASP A 177 -7.35 15.29 -3.74
N GLY A 178 -6.21 16.00 -3.65
CA GLY A 178 -5.65 16.42 -2.37
C GLY A 178 -4.95 15.31 -1.58
N VAL A 179 -4.90 14.09 -2.12
CA VAL A 179 -4.30 12.91 -1.49
C VAL A 179 -3.01 12.52 -2.20
N GLY A 180 -1.96 12.26 -1.43
CA GLY A 180 -0.69 11.70 -1.93
C GLY A 180 -0.60 10.20 -1.68
N HIS A 181 0.62 9.69 -1.52
CA HIS A 181 0.86 8.28 -1.23
C HIS A 181 0.74 7.99 0.27
N ALA A 182 -0.34 7.28 0.64
CA ALA A 182 -1.40 6.68 -0.14
C ALA A 182 -2.77 7.05 0.44
N PRO A 183 -3.88 6.97 -0.36
CA PRO A 183 -5.25 7.01 0.17
C PRO A 183 -5.41 6.02 1.32
N THR A 184 -5.96 6.46 2.45
CA THR A 184 -6.08 5.62 3.65
C THR A 184 -7.33 4.76 3.67
N LEU A 185 -8.22 4.95 2.71
CA LEU A 185 -9.52 4.28 2.61
C LEU A 185 -10.43 4.54 3.82
N VAL A 186 -10.32 5.73 4.41
CA VAL A 186 -11.15 6.21 5.54
C VAL A 186 -12.19 7.23 5.09
N ALA A 187 -11.85 8.06 4.11
CA ALA A 187 -12.79 9.03 3.54
C ALA A 187 -13.95 8.31 2.85
N GLN A 188 -15.16 8.85 2.99
CA GLN A 188 -16.39 8.19 2.53
C GLN A 188 -16.38 7.88 1.02
N ASP A 189 -15.83 8.76 0.21
CA ASP A 189 -15.67 8.58 -1.24
C ASP A 189 -14.69 7.45 -1.56
N GLN A 190 -13.58 7.34 -0.82
CA GLN A 190 -12.61 6.25 -0.95
C GLN A 190 -13.23 4.90 -0.57
N VAL A 191 -13.96 4.86 0.56
CA VAL A 191 -14.69 3.65 0.98
C VAL A 191 -15.73 3.26 -0.06
N ALA A 192 -16.52 4.23 -0.55
CA ALA A 192 -17.56 3.97 -1.55
C ALA A 192 -17.00 3.40 -2.86
N ALA A 193 -15.88 3.92 -3.34
CA ALA A 193 -15.23 3.44 -4.56
C ALA A 193 -14.76 1.99 -4.42
N VAL A 194 -14.06 1.66 -3.32
CA VAL A 194 -13.55 0.30 -3.09
C VAL A 194 -14.68 -0.68 -2.79
N ALA A 195 -15.64 -0.30 -1.94
CA ALA A 195 -16.78 -1.16 -1.61
C ALA A 195 -17.67 -1.39 -2.85
N GLY A 196 -17.93 -0.37 -3.64
CA GLY A 196 -18.69 -0.48 -4.89
C GLY A 196 -18.04 -1.46 -5.86
N PHE A 197 -16.71 -1.41 -5.99
CA PHE A 197 -15.97 -2.37 -6.81
C PHE A 197 -16.04 -3.79 -6.25
N LEU A 198 -15.80 -3.99 -4.97
CA LEU A 198 -15.73 -5.35 -4.38
C LEU A 198 -17.09 -6.04 -4.31
N LEU A 199 -18.16 -5.28 -4.06
CA LEU A 199 -19.51 -5.82 -3.81
C LEU A 199 -20.40 -5.84 -5.07
N GLY A 200 -20.07 -5.05 -6.09
CA GLY A 200 -20.73 -5.08 -7.41
C GLY A 200 -20.20 -6.20 -8.28
#